data_7186f0cc5a11ac3ab1ef109ad6d56ece
#
_entry.id   7186f0cc5a11ac3ab1ef109ad6d56ece
#
_cell.length_a   1.000
_cell.length_b   1.000
_cell.length_c   1.000
_cell.angle_alpha   90.00
_cell.angle_beta   90.00
_cell.angle_gamma   90.00
#
_symmetry.space_group_name_H-M   'P 1'
#
loop_
_entity.id
_entity.type
_entity.pdbx_description
1 polymer ?
#
loop_
_entity_poly.entity_id
_entity_poly.type
_entity_poly.pdbx_seq_one_letter_code
_entity_poly.pdbx_strand_id
1 'polypeptide(L)'
;MTAGVACGSCGTGLRENAKFCDECGAPIAASGDTAKYKQVTVLFADVVRSMDIAATVDMERLREIMTELVERSAAVVRRYGGGTVEYTGDGVMAIFGAPVALEDHAFRACLAALAIQQEANRLAAEVARRDGVALRLRVGLNSGRVIAGEIGSGSLGYGAIGEQVGFAQRMESVAPPGGVMLSESTARLVEHLTVLAEPEWVRIKGRDEPVRARRLVAISERDGLVGRAEASLVGRRWEMAALDAMVDRVIGGRGGVVNVVGPPGIGKSRVAREVAAAAAGRGLEVLWAFCESHARDISFQVVARLLRAGTGVADLDGQAARARVREQVPDADPEDLLLLDDLLGIADPDVPLPAIAPDARRRRLTALINTASLARTEPVLYLIEDAHWIDAVSESMLADFLTVIPQTKLMVLITSRPEYQGALMRVHGAQAIALAPLGDSDTAALIGELLGADPSITELAAIIAERAA
;
A
#
# COMPACT_ATOMS: atom_id res chain seq x y z
N MET A 1 44.62 3.65 23.55
CA MET A 1 44.79 4.44 22.32
C MET A 1 43.84 3.86 21.31
N THR A 2 42.67 4.47 21.17
CA THR A 2 41.64 4.06 20.19
C THR A 2 42.13 4.50 18.81
N ALA A 3 42.26 3.54 17.88
CA ALA A 3 42.63 3.83 16.49
C ALA A 3 41.48 4.66 15.87
N GLY A 4 41.77 5.93 15.56
CA GLY A 4 40.84 6.82 14.89
C GLY A 4 40.55 6.31 13.46
N VAL A 5 39.29 6.33 13.06
CA VAL A 5 38.86 6.00 11.70
C VAL A 5 39.40 7.08 10.75
N ALA A 6 40.07 6.69 9.65
CA ALA A 6 40.56 7.58 8.63
C ALA A 6 39.58 7.75 7.48
N CYS A 7 39.53 8.92 6.85
CA CYS A 7 38.71 9.20 5.67
C CYS A 7 39.16 8.31 4.50
N GLY A 8 38.20 7.53 3.92
CA GLY A 8 38.45 6.66 2.78
C GLY A 8 38.88 7.38 1.49
N SER A 9 38.62 8.70 1.38
CA SER A 9 38.97 9.51 0.21
C SER A 9 40.31 10.22 0.30
N CYS A 10 40.68 10.76 1.48
CA CYS A 10 41.92 11.56 1.65
C CYS A 10 42.85 11.07 2.76
N GLY A 11 42.46 10.03 3.53
CA GLY A 11 43.29 9.49 4.60
C GLY A 11 43.32 10.27 5.90
N THR A 12 42.66 11.44 5.99
CA THR A 12 42.67 12.29 7.20
C THR A 12 41.91 11.62 8.34
N GLY A 13 42.42 11.68 9.56
CA GLY A 13 41.77 11.16 10.76
C GLY A 13 40.43 11.86 11.00
N LEU A 14 39.37 11.07 11.18
CA LEU A 14 38.01 11.58 11.35
C LEU A 14 37.66 11.77 12.82
N ARG A 15 36.87 12.81 13.11
CA ARG A 15 36.28 13.00 14.44
C ARG A 15 35.20 11.94 14.69
N GLU A 16 35.01 11.57 15.94
CA GLU A 16 33.95 10.68 16.37
C GLU A 16 32.58 11.23 15.92
N ASN A 17 31.75 10.40 15.21
CA ASN A 17 30.44 10.78 14.66
C ASN A 17 30.46 11.87 13.54
N ALA A 18 31.56 12.11 12.87
CA ALA A 18 31.58 13.02 11.73
C ALA A 18 30.76 12.46 10.56
N LYS A 19 29.87 13.27 10.00
CA LYS A 19 29.05 12.90 8.81
C LYS A 19 29.76 13.22 7.49
N PHE A 20 30.75 14.11 7.52
CA PHE A 20 31.57 14.51 6.39
C PHE A 20 33.04 14.68 6.86
N CYS A 21 33.98 14.43 5.98
CA CYS A 21 35.38 14.69 6.24
C CYS A 21 35.63 16.19 6.27
N ASP A 22 36.22 16.70 7.36
CA ASP A 22 36.52 18.13 7.54
C ASP A 22 37.54 18.67 6.53
N GLU A 23 38.37 17.80 5.93
CA GLU A 23 39.42 18.17 4.99
C GLU A 23 38.99 18.15 3.53
N CYS A 24 38.31 17.06 3.09
CA CYS A 24 37.94 16.88 1.67
C CYS A 24 36.46 16.98 1.38
N GLY A 25 35.60 17.14 2.39
CA GLY A 25 34.14 17.22 2.24
C GLY A 25 33.48 15.90 1.84
N ALA A 26 34.25 14.82 1.71
CA ALA A 26 33.65 13.51 1.35
C ALA A 26 32.68 13.06 2.43
N PRO A 27 31.48 12.56 2.07
CA PRO A 27 30.55 11.98 3.02
C PRO A 27 31.20 10.77 3.68
N ILE A 28 31.15 10.72 5.00
CA ILE A 28 31.59 9.56 5.77
C ILE A 28 30.38 8.64 5.82
N ALA A 29 30.49 7.50 5.14
CA ALA A 29 29.52 6.42 5.33
C ALA A 29 29.46 6.14 6.84
N ALA A 30 28.27 6.27 7.44
CA ALA A 30 28.06 5.85 8.82
C ALA A 30 28.59 4.42 8.91
N SER A 31 29.48 4.16 9.86
CA SER A 31 30.09 2.87 10.15
C SER A 31 29.00 1.79 10.05
N GLY A 32 29.19 0.81 9.16
CA GLY A 32 28.23 -0.13 8.64
C GLY A 32 27.14 -0.51 9.61
N ASP A 33 25.90 -0.50 9.13
CA ASP A 33 24.73 -0.85 9.95
C ASP A 33 24.96 -2.27 10.49
N THR A 34 25.41 -2.35 11.75
CA THR A 34 25.70 -3.63 12.41
C THR A 34 24.47 -4.52 12.21
N ALA A 35 24.69 -5.74 11.70
CA ALA A 35 23.64 -6.69 11.39
C ALA A 35 22.63 -6.78 12.54
N LYS A 36 21.38 -6.40 12.29
CA LYS A 36 20.30 -6.33 13.29
C LYS A 36 19.18 -7.27 12.94
N TYR A 37 18.50 -7.74 13.97
CA TYR A 37 17.24 -8.47 13.76
C TYR A 37 16.18 -7.51 13.21
N LYS A 38 15.65 -7.82 12.03
CA LYS A 38 14.55 -7.07 11.40
C LYS A 38 13.39 -8.00 11.08
N GLN A 39 12.18 -7.51 11.23
CA GLN A 39 10.97 -8.18 10.76
C GLN A 39 10.78 -7.81 9.29
N VAL A 40 10.76 -8.79 8.42
CA VAL A 40 10.73 -8.61 6.97
C VAL A 40 9.80 -9.60 6.29
N THR A 41 9.49 -9.35 5.04
CA THR A 41 8.98 -10.37 4.11
C THR A 41 10.01 -10.57 3.01
N VAL A 42 10.38 -11.82 2.80
CA VAL A 42 11.25 -12.25 1.71
C VAL A 42 10.40 -12.79 0.57
N LEU A 43 10.70 -12.35 -0.64
CA LEU A 43 10.11 -12.79 -1.89
C LEU A 43 11.15 -13.54 -2.69
N PHE A 44 10.81 -14.74 -3.18
CA PHE A 44 11.52 -15.43 -4.25
C PHE A 44 10.61 -15.56 -5.46
N ALA A 45 11.16 -15.26 -6.64
CA ALA A 45 10.51 -15.50 -7.92
C ALA A 45 11.49 -16.23 -8.83
N ASP A 46 11.06 -17.33 -9.44
CA ASP A 46 11.90 -18.21 -10.24
C ASP A 46 11.19 -18.72 -11.49
N VAL A 47 11.96 -18.98 -12.55
CA VAL A 47 11.44 -19.46 -13.83
C VAL A 47 11.19 -20.96 -13.78
N VAL A 48 9.97 -21.35 -14.15
CA VAL A 48 9.58 -22.75 -14.21
C VAL A 48 10.27 -23.43 -15.39
N ARG A 49 11.08 -24.49 -15.11
CA ARG A 49 11.79 -25.28 -16.12
C ARG A 49 12.68 -24.44 -17.04
N SER A 50 13.49 -23.56 -16.46
CA SER A 50 14.43 -22.70 -17.19
C SER A 50 15.35 -23.51 -18.13
N MET A 51 15.70 -24.74 -17.77
CA MET A 51 16.49 -25.65 -18.61
C MET A 51 15.79 -26.09 -19.91
N ASP A 52 14.46 -26.21 -19.90
CA ASP A 52 13.69 -26.55 -21.11
C ASP A 52 13.70 -25.35 -22.09
N ILE A 53 13.69 -24.12 -21.57
CA ILE A 53 13.85 -22.89 -22.34
C ILE A 53 15.27 -22.86 -22.95
N ALA A 54 16.29 -23.13 -22.13
CA ALA A 54 17.68 -23.18 -22.56
C ALA A 54 17.97 -24.23 -23.65
N ALA A 55 17.17 -25.30 -23.71
CA ALA A 55 17.28 -26.31 -24.76
C ALA A 55 16.63 -25.88 -26.09
N THR A 56 15.80 -24.84 -26.08
CA THR A 56 14.98 -24.44 -27.24
C THR A 56 15.53 -23.18 -27.93
N VAL A 57 16.12 -22.26 -27.18
CA VAL A 57 16.71 -21.02 -27.70
C VAL A 57 18.22 -21.02 -27.55
N ASP A 58 18.93 -20.19 -28.32
CA ASP A 58 20.37 -20.03 -28.13
C ASP A 58 20.71 -19.30 -26.82
N MET A 59 21.97 -19.43 -26.38
CA MET A 59 22.43 -18.90 -25.09
C MET A 59 22.34 -17.37 -24.99
N GLU A 60 22.50 -16.66 -26.10
CA GLU A 60 22.43 -15.21 -26.15
C GLU A 60 20.98 -14.76 -25.95
N ARG A 61 20.06 -15.40 -26.66
CA ARG A 61 18.61 -15.12 -26.52
C ARG A 61 18.08 -15.52 -25.14
N LEU A 62 18.50 -16.64 -24.58
CA LEU A 62 18.16 -17.02 -23.20
C LEU A 62 18.60 -15.93 -22.22
N ARG A 63 19.82 -15.43 -22.37
CA ARG A 63 20.34 -14.35 -21.53
C ARG A 63 19.53 -13.07 -21.67
N GLU A 64 19.14 -12.68 -22.88
CA GLU A 64 18.26 -11.51 -23.10
C GLU A 64 16.93 -11.67 -22.35
N ILE A 65 16.25 -12.82 -22.51
CA ILE A 65 14.96 -13.10 -21.87
C ILE A 65 15.10 -13.03 -20.34
N MET A 66 16.12 -13.66 -19.77
CA MET A 66 16.34 -13.68 -18.32
C MET A 66 16.69 -12.29 -17.79
N THR A 67 17.54 -11.53 -18.50
CA THR A 67 17.90 -10.15 -18.12
C THR A 67 16.66 -9.27 -18.10
N GLU A 68 15.84 -9.31 -19.13
CA GLU A 68 14.63 -8.50 -19.24
C GLU A 68 13.60 -8.86 -18.14
N LEU A 69 13.40 -10.16 -17.86
CA LEU A 69 12.53 -10.61 -16.78
C LEU A 69 12.99 -10.10 -15.42
N VAL A 70 14.28 -10.18 -15.16
CA VAL A 70 14.92 -9.73 -13.93
C VAL A 70 14.80 -8.21 -13.76
N GLU A 71 15.06 -7.44 -14.82
CA GLU A 71 14.96 -5.98 -14.80
C GLU A 71 13.52 -5.52 -14.55
N ARG A 72 12.53 -6.11 -15.24
CA ARG A 72 11.10 -5.84 -15.03
C ARG A 72 10.68 -6.20 -13.59
N SER A 73 11.12 -7.35 -13.08
CA SER A 73 10.83 -7.78 -11.70
C SER A 73 11.47 -6.84 -10.67
N ALA A 74 12.73 -6.44 -10.87
CA ALA A 74 13.43 -5.51 -9.99
C ALA A 74 12.78 -4.11 -10.00
N ALA A 75 12.27 -3.65 -11.15
CA ALA A 75 11.52 -2.40 -11.23
C ALA A 75 10.23 -2.47 -10.40
N VAL A 76 9.50 -3.58 -10.47
CA VAL A 76 8.32 -3.83 -9.64
C VAL A 76 8.68 -3.85 -8.15
N VAL A 77 9.71 -4.58 -7.76
CA VAL A 77 10.17 -4.65 -6.34
C VAL A 77 10.46 -3.25 -5.81
N ARG A 78 11.23 -2.45 -6.54
CA ARG A 78 11.54 -1.06 -6.16
C ARG A 78 10.28 -0.20 -6.04
N ARG A 79 9.35 -0.32 -6.98
CA ARG A 79 8.07 0.40 -6.97
C ARG A 79 7.29 0.17 -5.68
N TYR A 80 7.31 -1.05 -5.15
CA TYR A 80 6.62 -1.38 -3.89
C TYR A 80 7.50 -1.24 -2.63
N GLY A 81 8.69 -0.65 -2.75
CA GLY A 81 9.58 -0.36 -1.62
C GLY A 81 10.39 -1.54 -1.14
N GLY A 82 10.60 -2.55 -1.97
CA GLY A 82 11.56 -3.62 -1.72
C GLY A 82 12.99 -3.07 -1.76
N GLY A 83 13.77 -3.33 -0.71
CA GLY A 83 15.08 -2.70 -0.48
C GLY A 83 16.25 -3.41 -1.14
N THR A 84 16.26 -4.72 -1.16
CA THR A 84 17.35 -5.53 -1.69
C THR A 84 16.81 -6.44 -2.79
N VAL A 85 17.51 -6.45 -3.93
CA VAL A 85 17.22 -7.36 -5.04
C VAL A 85 18.50 -8.11 -5.34
N GLU A 86 18.48 -9.41 -5.10
CA GLU A 86 19.57 -10.32 -5.47
C GLU A 86 19.13 -11.19 -6.63
N TYR A 87 20.07 -11.47 -7.52
CA TYR A 87 19.85 -12.34 -8.68
C TYR A 87 20.30 -13.76 -8.34
N THR A 88 19.40 -14.72 -8.49
CA THR A 88 19.64 -16.13 -8.13
C THR A 88 19.88 -17.02 -9.36
N GLY A 89 20.40 -16.45 -10.43
CA GLY A 89 20.62 -17.15 -11.71
C GLY A 89 19.45 -16.96 -12.68
N ASP A 90 18.39 -17.74 -12.53
CA ASP A 90 17.14 -17.70 -13.31
C ASP A 90 15.98 -17.05 -12.52
N GLY A 91 16.29 -16.48 -11.34
CA GLY A 91 15.29 -15.89 -10.45
C GLY A 91 15.73 -14.59 -9.78
N VAL A 92 14.84 -14.07 -8.96
CA VAL A 92 14.99 -12.83 -8.19
C VAL A 92 14.62 -13.09 -6.74
N MET A 93 15.47 -12.65 -5.81
CA MET A 93 15.16 -12.55 -4.40
C MET A 93 15.01 -11.07 -4.01
N ALA A 94 13.98 -10.75 -3.25
CA ALA A 94 13.75 -9.40 -2.74
C ALA A 94 13.34 -9.40 -1.27
N ILE A 95 13.66 -8.30 -0.57
CA ILE A 95 13.37 -8.14 0.86
C ILE A 95 12.54 -6.87 1.07
N PHE A 96 11.42 -6.99 1.76
CA PHE A 96 10.57 -5.89 2.18
C PHE A 96 10.67 -5.70 3.70
N GLY A 97 10.89 -4.46 4.16
CA GLY A 97 11.10 -4.14 5.57
C GLY A 97 12.57 -4.02 5.98
N ALA A 98 13.52 -4.09 5.01
CA ALA A 98 14.92 -3.82 5.21
C ALA A 98 15.54 -3.25 3.91
N PRO A 99 16.51 -2.32 3.96
CA PRO A 99 17.08 -1.68 5.14
C PRO A 99 16.10 -0.75 5.88
N VAL A 100 15.10 -0.21 5.20
CA VAL A 100 14.05 0.64 5.78
C VAL A 100 12.95 -0.25 6.36
N ALA A 101 12.57 -0.02 7.62
CA ALA A 101 11.46 -0.72 8.25
C ALA A 101 10.13 -0.29 7.59
N LEU A 102 9.30 -1.26 7.23
CA LEU A 102 7.98 -1.05 6.64
C LEU A 102 6.96 -1.79 7.51
N GLU A 103 5.94 -1.08 8.00
CA GLU A 103 4.87 -1.70 8.79
C GLU A 103 4.04 -2.68 7.95
N ASP A 104 3.87 -2.36 6.67
CA ASP A 104 3.10 -3.11 5.69
C ASP A 104 3.97 -4.00 4.76
N HIS A 105 5.16 -4.41 5.23
CA HIS A 105 6.12 -5.18 4.44
C HIS A 105 5.51 -6.42 3.76
N ALA A 106 4.62 -7.15 4.45
CA ALA A 106 4.00 -8.36 3.91
C ALA A 106 2.98 -8.04 2.80
N PHE A 107 2.19 -6.99 2.97
CA PHE A 107 1.23 -6.56 1.97
C PHE A 107 1.90 -6.01 0.71
N ARG A 108 2.95 -5.21 0.87
CA ARG A 108 3.77 -4.74 -0.26
C ARG A 108 4.42 -5.89 -1.03
N ALA A 109 4.89 -6.91 -0.34
CA ALA A 109 5.43 -8.09 -0.97
C ALA A 109 4.36 -8.86 -1.77
N CYS A 110 3.11 -8.93 -1.28
CA CYS A 110 1.98 -9.50 -2.03
C CYS A 110 1.65 -8.69 -3.30
N LEU A 111 1.59 -7.36 -3.20
CA LEU A 111 1.40 -6.49 -4.36
C LEU A 111 2.51 -6.67 -5.39
N ALA A 112 3.76 -6.69 -4.95
CA ALA A 112 4.90 -6.91 -5.82
C ALA A 112 4.84 -8.29 -6.50
N ALA A 113 4.50 -9.34 -5.76
CA ALA A 113 4.39 -10.69 -6.29
C ALA A 113 3.34 -10.80 -7.42
N LEU A 114 2.16 -10.21 -7.23
CA LEU A 114 1.13 -10.19 -8.27
C LEU A 114 1.53 -9.34 -9.47
N ALA A 115 2.17 -8.19 -9.25
CA ALA A 115 2.65 -7.33 -10.33
C ALA A 115 3.81 -7.99 -11.11
N ILE A 116 4.71 -8.71 -10.43
CA ILE A 116 5.76 -9.52 -11.09
C ILE A 116 5.12 -10.59 -11.99
N GLN A 117 4.07 -11.29 -11.52
CA GLN A 117 3.35 -12.27 -12.35
C GLN A 117 2.71 -11.61 -13.59
N GLN A 118 2.18 -10.40 -13.45
CA GLN A 118 1.61 -9.66 -14.59
C GLN A 118 2.70 -9.29 -15.63
N GLU A 119 3.84 -8.76 -15.18
CA GLU A 119 4.97 -8.44 -16.07
C GLU A 119 5.56 -9.69 -16.74
N ALA A 120 5.69 -10.78 -15.98
CA ALA A 120 6.12 -12.06 -16.53
C ALA A 120 5.16 -12.59 -17.61
N ASN A 121 3.85 -12.46 -17.41
CA ASN A 121 2.84 -12.85 -18.42
C ASN A 121 2.90 -11.97 -19.68
N ARG A 122 3.19 -10.68 -19.55
CA ARG A 122 3.42 -9.79 -20.70
C ARG A 122 4.64 -10.22 -21.50
N LEU A 123 5.77 -10.42 -20.81
CA LEU A 123 6.99 -10.91 -21.44
C LEU A 123 6.79 -12.30 -22.05
N ALA A 124 6.06 -13.20 -21.38
CA ALA A 124 5.74 -14.53 -21.89
C ALA A 124 4.98 -14.49 -23.23
N ALA A 125 4.05 -13.53 -23.39
CA ALA A 125 3.34 -13.36 -24.66
C ALA A 125 4.27 -12.86 -25.79
N GLU A 126 5.26 -12.04 -25.48
CA GLU A 126 6.27 -11.57 -26.42
C GLU A 126 7.21 -12.72 -26.84
N VAL A 127 7.73 -13.47 -25.87
CA VAL A 127 8.62 -14.63 -26.05
C VAL A 127 7.92 -15.75 -26.82
N ALA A 128 6.67 -16.06 -26.47
CA ALA A 128 5.90 -17.09 -27.19
C ALA A 128 5.69 -16.75 -28.66
N ARG A 129 5.43 -15.49 -28.98
CA ARG A 129 5.26 -15.04 -30.37
C ARG A 129 6.56 -15.04 -31.18
N ARG A 130 7.68 -14.70 -30.54
CA ARG A 130 8.99 -14.57 -31.21
C ARG A 130 9.74 -15.88 -31.26
N ASP A 131 9.77 -16.61 -30.15
CA ASP A 131 10.69 -17.71 -29.90
C ASP A 131 9.95 -19.07 -29.79
N GLY A 132 8.60 -19.06 -29.75
CA GLY A 132 7.79 -20.29 -29.59
C GLY A 132 7.90 -20.98 -28.24
N VAL A 133 8.41 -20.28 -27.23
CA VAL A 133 8.72 -20.83 -25.89
C VAL A 133 7.71 -20.34 -24.86
N ALA A 134 7.32 -21.22 -23.93
CA ALA A 134 6.44 -20.88 -22.82
C ALA A 134 7.26 -20.43 -21.60
N LEU A 135 7.14 -19.16 -21.21
CA LEU A 135 7.74 -18.61 -20.00
C LEU A 135 6.70 -18.58 -18.88
N ARG A 136 7.02 -19.10 -17.71
CA ARG A 136 6.18 -19.03 -16.50
C ARG A 136 7.03 -18.84 -15.26
N LEU A 137 6.54 -18.03 -14.31
CA LEU A 137 7.18 -17.85 -13.01
C LEU A 137 6.40 -18.56 -11.89
N ARG A 138 7.13 -18.89 -10.84
CA ARG A 138 6.59 -19.19 -9.52
C ARG A 138 7.07 -18.14 -8.54
N VAL A 139 6.24 -17.77 -7.57
CA VAL A 139 6.62 -16.80 -6.53
C VAL A 139 6.30 -17.37 -5.16
N GLY A 140 7.24 -17.23 -4.23
CA GLY A 140 7.08 -17.64 -2.84
C GLY A 140 7.34 -16.48 -1.88
N LEU A 141 6.52 -16.34 -0.85
CA LEU A 141 6.65 -15.32 0.18
C LEU A 141 6.72 -15.93 1.56
N ASN A 142 7.64 -15.44 2.38
CA ASN A 142 7.69 -15.76 3.81
C ASN A 142 8.03 -14.54 4.65
N SER A 143 7.31 -14.37 5.77
CA SER A 143 7.51 -13.28 6.71
C SER A 143 8.10 -13.79 8.02
N GLY A 144 9.10 -13.09 8.54
CA GLY A 144 9.71 -13.43 9.81
C GLY A 144 10.93 -12.57 10.15
N ARG A 145 11.57 -12.92 11.27
CA ARG A 145 12.77 -12.21 11.73
C ARG A 145 14.00 -12.75 11.01
N VAL A 146 14.77 -11.84 10.44
CA VAL A 146 16.07 -12.13 9.81
C VAL A 146 17.16 -11.27 10.41
N ILE A 147 18.41 -11.70 10.26
CA ILE A 147 19.55 -10.82 10.49
C ILE A 147 19.82 -10.13 9.16
N ALA A 148 19.56 -8.82 9.13
CA ALA A 148 19.74 -7.99 7.95
C ALA A 148 20.84 -6.95 8.19
N GLY A 149 21.72 -6.77 7.20
CA GLY A 149 22.83 -5.83 7.29
C GLY A 149 23.75 -5.96 6.08
N GLU A 150 24.86 -5.22 6.09
CA GLU A 150 25.92 -5.40 5.09
C GLU A 150 26.60 -6.77 5.30
N ILE A 151 26.61 -7.60 4.25
CA ILE A 151 27.23 -8.93 4.30
C ILE A 151 28.58 -8.89 3.59
N GLY A 152 29.65 -9.12 4.37
CA GLY A 152 31.02 -9.22 3.87
C GLY A 152 31.83 -7.90 3.92
N SER A 153 33.17 -8.04 3.83
CA SER A 153 34.12 -6.92 3.74
C SER A 153 34.33 -6.58 2.26
N GLY A 154 33.55 -5.63 1.73
CA GLY A 154 33.67 -5.18 0.35
C GLY A 154 32.29 -4.87 -0.27
N SER A 155 32.22 -4.65 -1.57
CA SER A 155 31.05 -4.25 -2.35
C SER A 155 29.91 -5.31 -2.45
N LEU A 156 29.86 -6.28 -1.57
CA LEU A 156 28.75 -7.21 -1.41
C LEU A 156 27.64 -6.46 -0.66
N GLY A 157 26.53 -6.24 -1.34
CA GLY A 157 25.43 -5.38 -0.91
C GLY A 157 24.76 -5.78 0.41
N TYR A 158 23.74 -5.05 0.76
CA TYR A 158 22.88 -5.30 1.91
C TYR A 158 22.06 -6.58 1.69
N GLY A 159 22.18 -7.56 2.57
CA GLY A 159 21.52 -8.85 2.47
C GLY A 159 20.80 -9.27 3.76
N ALA A 160 20.12 -10.40 3.72
CA ALA A 160 19.50 -11.02 4.88
C ALA A 160 19.91 -12.50 5.01
N ILE A 161 20.18 -12.91 6.24
CA ILE A 161 20.54 -14.29 6.58
C ILE A 161 19.55 -14.83 7.62
N GLY A 162 19.13 -16.07 7.45
CA GLY A 162 18.30 -16.78 8.42
C GLY A 162 17.44 -17.86 7.79
N GLU A 163 16.88 -18.72 8.62
CA GLU A 163 15.98 -19.80 8.22
C GLU A 163 14.78 -19.27 7.39
N GLN A 164 14.33 -18.06 7.70
CA GLN A 164 13.19 -17.43 7.06
C GLN A 164 13.41 -17.12 5.58
N VAL A 165 14.65 -16.83 5.17
CA VAL A 165 15.02 -16.63 3.76
C VAL A 165 14.87 -17.95 2.99
N GLY A 166 15.43 -19.03 3.52
CA GLY A 166 15.29 -20.35 2.92
C GLY A 166 13.84 -20.86 2.92
N PHE A 167 13.02 -20.42 3.87
CA PHE A 167 11.60 -20.78 3.89
C PHE A 167 10.82 -20.12 2.75
N ALA A 168 11.13 -18.87 2.40
CA ALA A 168 10.53 -18.16 1.25
C ALA A 168 10.86 -18.89 -0.07
N GLN A 169 12.09 -19.34 -0.26
CA GLN A 169 12.50 -20.16 -1.42
C GLN A 169 11.72 -21.48 -1.50
N ARG A 170 11.45 -22.11 -0.37
CA ARG A 170 10.64 -23.34 -0.33
C ARG A 170 9.18 -23.09 -0.66
N MET A 171 8.63 -21.92 -0.30
CA MET A 171 7.29 -21.52 -0.74
C MET A 171 7.24 -21.29 -2.25
N GLU A 172 8.28 -20.71 -2.85
CA GLU A 172 8.41 -20.60 -4.30
C GLU A 172 8.37 -21.99 -4.96
N SER A 173 9.18 -22.95 -4.46
CA SER A 173 9.28 -24.28 -5.04
C SER A 173 7.98 -25.08 -5.05
N VAL A 174 7.06 -24.83 -4.11
CA VAL A 174 5.74 -25.47 -4.04
C VAL A 174 4.63 -24.65 -4.70
N ALA A 175 4.92 -23.43 -5.15
CA ALA A 175 3.96 -22.62 -5.87
C ALA A 175 3.61 -23.23 -7.24
N PRO A 176 2.35 -23.21 -7.67
CA PRO A 176 1.99 -23.62 -9.02
C PRO A 176 2.58 -22.65 -10.06
N PRO A 177 2.87 -23.12 -11.29
CA PRO A 177 3.31 -22.24 -12.37
C PRO A 177 2.34 -21.08 -12.61
N GLY A 178 2.83 -19.85 -12.55
CA GLY A 178 2.02 -18.62 -12.61
C GLY A 178 1.38 -18.25 -11.28
N GLY A 179 1.65 -18.98 -10.19
CA GLY A 179 1.06 -18.74 -8.88
C GLY A 179 2.00 -18.06 -7.88
N VAL A 180 1.41 -17.61 -6.78
CA VAL A 180 2.09 -17.02 -5.62
C VAL A 180 1.71 -17.81 -4.38
N MET A 181 2.70 -18.37 -3.68
CA MET A 181 2.50 -19.15 -2.46
C MET A 181 3.01 -18.38 -1.24
N LEU A 182 2.16 -18.26 -0.23
CA LEU A 182 2.46 -17.64 1.05
C LEU A 182 2.67 -18.69 2.13
N SER A 183 3.66 -18.48 2.98
CA SER A 183 3.72 -19.18 4.26
C SER A 183 2.57 -18.77 5.17
N GLU A 184 2.24 -19.60 6.15
CA GLU A 184 1.21 -19.27 7.14
C GLU A 184 1.51 -17.97 7.89
N SER A 185 2.80 -17.68 8.18
CA SER A 185 3.22 -16.42 8.83
C SER A 185 2.92 -15.19 7.97
N THR A 186 3.12 -15.27 6.65
CA THR A 186 2.76 -14.19 5.74
C THR A 186 1.25 -14.09 5.57
N ALA A 187 0.57 -15.23 5.38
CA ALA A 187 -0.88 -15.27 5.18
C ALA A 187 -1.64 -14.56 6.30
N ARG A 188 -1.27 -14.81 7.57
CA ARG A 188 -1.88 -14.15 8.74
C ARG A 188 -1.71 -12.63 8.75
N LEU A 189 -0.58 -12.12 8.26
CA LEU A 189 -0.33 -10.67 8.20
C LEU A 189 -1.21 -9.97 7.15
N VAL A 190 -1.66 -10.70 6.12
CA VAL A 190 -2.33 -10.11 4.96
C VAL A 190 -3.75 -10.64 4.71
N GLU A 191 -4.25 -11.59 5.51
CA GLU A 191 -5.55 -12.25 5.28
C GLU A 191 -6.74 -11.29 5.16
N HIS A 192 -6.66 -10.13 5.82
CA HIS A 192 -7.69 -9.10 5.80
C HIS A 192 -7.55 -8.10 4.63
N LEU A 193 -6.45 -8.18 3.87
CA LEU A 193 -6.15 -7.29 2.74
C LEU A 193 -6.08 -8.04 1.41
N THR A 194 -6.19 -9.37 1.44
CA THR A 194 -5.96 -10.22 0.27
C THR A 194 -7.01 -11.31 0.17
N VAL A 195 -7.27 -11.75 -1.05
CA VAL A 195 -8.05 -12.95 -1.33
C VAL A 195 -7.08 -14.13 -1.36
N LEU A 196 -7.20 -15.00 -0.39
CA LEU A 196 -6.38 -16.20 -0.26
C LEU A 196 -7.21 -17.44 -0.59
N ALA A 197 -6.62 -18.41 -1.28
CA ALA A 197 -7.21 -19.74 -1.45
C ALA A 197 -7.29 -20.48 -0.11
N GLU A 198 -8.03 -21.58 -0.07
CA GLU A 198 -8.08 -22.47 1.08
C GLU A 198 -6.66 -22.92 1.50
N PRO A 199 -6.40 -23.10 2.79
CA PRO A 199 -5.10 -23.55 3.27
C PRO A 199 -4.76 -24.96 2.74
N GLU A 200 -3.53 -25.12 2.27
CA GLU A 200 -3.03 -26.42 1.82
C GLU A 200 -1.83 -26.85 2.68
N TRP A 201 -1.71 -28.18 2.86
CA TRP A 201 -0.57 -28.78 3.52
C TRP A 201 0.47 -29.18 2.47
N VAL A 202 1.61 -28.52 2.46
CA VAL A 202 2.67 -28.72 1.46
C VAL A 202 3.92 -29.34 2.10
N ARG A 203 4.56 -30.28 1.40
CA ARG A 203 5.85 -30.85 1.82
C ARG A 203 6.97 -30.00 1.26
N ILE A 204 7.84 -29.53 2.13
CA ILE A 204 9.02 -28.72 1.77
C ILE A 204 10.31 -29.44 2.14
N LYS A 205 11.36 -29.21 1.37
CA LYS A 205 12.68 -29.83 1.63
C LYS A 205 13.22 -29.40 3.00
N GLY A 206 13.67 -30.40 3.80
CA GLY A 206 14.28 -30.18 5.11
C GLY A 206 13.28 -30.00 6.25
N ARG A 207 12.01 -30.40 6.04
CA ARG A 207 11.03 -30.60 7.12
C ARG A 207 10.35 -31.97 6.94
N ASP A 208 10.25 -32.70 8.03
CA ASP A 208 9.61 -34.03 8.04
C ASP A 208 8.08 -33.90 7.99
N GLU A 209 7.52 -32.88 8.62
CA GLU A 209 6.09 -32.61 8.64
C GLU A 209 5.69 -31.62 7.56
N PRO A 210 4.52 -31.80 6.92
CA PRO A 210 3.97 -30.83 6.02
C PRO A 210 3.73 -29.49 6.72
N VAL A 211 3.92 -28.39 6.00
CA VAL A 211 3.67 -27.04 6.51
C VAL A 211 2.43 -26.45 5.86
N ARG A 212 1.77 -25.57 6.57
CA ARG A 212 0.58 -24.88 6.09
C ARG A 212 1.00 -23.72 5.18
N ALA A 213 0.40 -23.64 4.01
CA ALA A 213 0.62 -22.59 3.03
C ALA A 213 -0.71 -22.15 2.41
N ARG A 214 -0.75 -20.97 1.84
CA ARG A 214 -1.94 -20.43 1.16
C ARG A 214 -1.54 -19.75 -0.13
N ARG A 215 -2.29 -19.99 -1.19
CA ARG A 215 -2.08 -19.32 -2.47
C ARG A 215 -2.74 -17.94 -2.45
N LEU A 216 -1.97 -16.92 -2.84
CA LEU A 216 -2.46 -15.57 -3.07
C LEU A 216 -3.21 -15.53 -4.41
N VAL A 217 -4.46 -15.13 -4.40
CA VAL A 217 -5.32 -15.06 -5.59
C VAL A 217 -5.41 -13.63 -6.10
N ALA A 218 -5.74 -12.70 -5.21
CA ALA A 218 -5.92 -11.28 -5.55
C ALA A 218 -5.71 -10.40 -4.30
N ILE A 219 -5.66 -9.11 -4.50
CA ILE A 219 -5.83 -8.12 -3.43
C ILE A 219 -7.33 -7.95 -3.21
N SER A 220 -7.75 -7.99 -1.94
CA SER A 220 -9.14 -7.72 -1.59
C SER A 220 -9.47 -6.25 -1.91
N GLU A 221 -10.56 -6.03 -2.61
CA GLU A 221 -11.14 -4.70 -2.66
C GLU A 221 -11.63 -4.35 -1.26
N ARG A 222 -11.12 -3.25 -0.71
CA ARG A 222 -11.40 -2.86 0.69
C ARG A 222 -12.87 -2.51 0.96
N ASP A 223 -13.69 -2.42 -0.05
CA ASP A 223 -15.15 -2.26 0.06
C ASP A 223 -15.85 -3.44 0.77
N GLY A 224 -15.19 -4.59 0.89
CA GLY A 224 -15.70 -5.81 1.54
C GLY A 224 -15.38 -5.97 3.03
N LEU A 225 -14.79 -4.99 3.72
CA LEU A 225 -14.49 -5.08 5.17
C LEU A 225 -15.73 -4.97 6.09
N VAL A 226 -16.93 -4.96 5.53
CA VAL A 226 -18.23 -4.95 6.22
C VAL A 226 -18.65 -6.37 6.63
N GLY A 227 -17.79 -7.21 7.14
CA GLY A 227 -18.17 -8.60 7.42
C GLY A 227 -17.58 -9.28 8.63
N ARG A 228 -16.65 -8.64 9.33
CA ARG A 228 -16.15 -9.20 10.60
C ARG A 228 -17.00 -8.68 11.74
N ALA A 229 -17.44 -9.56 12.64
CA ALA A 229 -17.97 -9.16 13.93
C ALA A 229 -16.83 -8.42 14.69
N GLU A 230 -16.79 -7.11 14.50
CA GLU A 230 -15.85 -6.26 15.24
C GLU A 230 -16.43 -6.02 16.63
N ALA A 231 -15.55 -5.94 17.64
CA ALA A 231 -15.93 -5.49 18.98
C ALA A 231 -16.67 -4.13 18.91
N SER A 232 -17.56 -3.85 19.84
CA SER A 232 -18.25 -2.56 19.88
C SER A 232 -17.26 -1.39 19.98
N LEU A 233 -17.64 -0.21 19.48
CA LEU A 233 -16.79 0.98 19.62
C LEU A 233 -16.84 1.46 21.08
N VAL A 234 -15.73 1.30 21.80
CA VAL A 234 -15.60 1.65 23.21
C VAL A 234 -14.96 3.03 23.35
N GLY A 235 -15.44 3.85 24.30
CA GLY A 235 -14.77 5.07 24.78
C GLY A 235 -14.73 6.26 23.81
N ARG A 236 -15.49 6.25 22.72
CA ARG A 236 -15.45 7.29 21.67
C ARG A 236 -16.76 8.09 21.54
N ARG A 237 -17.49 8.24 22.64
CA ARG A 237 -18.83 8.88 22.63
C ARG A 237 -18.80 10.32 22.14
N TRP A 238 -17.81 11.09 22.59
CA TRP A 238 -17.68 12.50 22.22
C TRP A 238 -17.32 12.64 20.74
N GLU A 239 -16.34 11.89 20.28
CA GLU A 239 -15.88 11.91 18.88
C GLU A 239 -17.02 11.52 17.94
N MET A 240 -17.76 10.45 18.29
CA MET A 240 -18.90 10.01 17.48
C MET A 240 -20.02 11.03 17.49
N ALA A 241 -20.37 11.65 18.63
CA ALA A 241 -21.38 12.68 18.69
C ALA A 241 -21.02 13.91 17.81
N ALA A 242 -19.74 14.31 17.78
CA ALA A 242 -19.27 15.39 16.93
C ALA A 242 -19.37 15.02 15.42
N LEU A 243 -19.04 13.78 15.08
CA LEU A 243 -19.12 13.26 13.70
C LEU A 243 -20.58 13.10 13.25
N ASP A 244 -21.46 12.59 14.12
CA ASP A 244 -22.90 12.49 13.85
C ASP A 244 -23.54 13.84 13.61
N ALA A 245 -23.19 14.86 14.39
CA ALA A 245 -23.64 16.23 14.16
C ALA A 245 -23.17 16.79 12.80
N MET A 246 -22.00 16.35 12.32
CA MET A 246 -21.52 16.72 10.99
C MET A 246 -22.35 16.04 9.89
N VAL A 247 -22.69 14.76 10.05
CA VAL A 247 -23.58 14.04 9.14
C VAL A 247 -24.95 14.72 9.07
N ASP A 248 -25.52 15.18 10.22
CA ASP A 248 -26.76 15.95 10.26
C ASP A 248 -26.67 17.23 9.45
N ARG A 249 -25.57 17.96 9.55
CA ARG A 249 -25.35 19.19 8.77
C ARG A 249 -25.35 18.93 7.27
N VAL A 250 -24.74 17.85 6.84
CA VAL A 250 -24.65 17.45 5.42
C VAL A 250 -26.02 17.08 4.87
N ILE A 251 -26.81 16.31 5.64
CA ILE A 251 -28.22 16.02 5.32
C ILE A 251 -29.03 17.34 5.20
N GLY A 252 -28.76 18.31 6.09
CA GLY A 252 -29.34 19.64 6.05
C GLY A 252 -28.82 20.56 4.92
N GLY A 253 -27.94 20.04 4.02
CA GLY A 253 -27.46 20.76 2.85
C GLY A 253 -26.18 21.59 3.05
N ARG A 254 -25.46 21.41 4.16
CA ARG A 254 -24.21 22.11 4.46
C ARG A 254 -23.04 21.12 4.62
N GLY A 255 -22.20 21.08 3.64
CA GLY A 255 -21.02 20.23 3.67
C GLY A 255 -20.01 20.59 4.76
N GLY A 256 -19.11 19.66 5.02
CA GLY A 256 -18.06 19.85 6.02
C GLY A 256 -16.87 18.94 5.86
N VAL A 257 -15.74 19.39 6.41
CA VAL A 257 -14.47 18.66 6.41
C VAL A 257 -14.07 18.36 7.84
N VAL A 258 -13.70 17.10 8.12
CA VAL A 258 -13.26 16.67 9.44
C VAL A 258 -11.94 15.89 9.30
N ASN A 259 -10.95 16.29 10.08
CA ASN A 259 -9.67 15.61 10.20
C ASN A 259 -9.64 14.80 11.51
N VAL A 260 -9.56 13.46 11.44
CA VAL A 260 -9.38 12.59 12.59
C VAL A 260 -7.90 12.26 12.70
N VAL A 261 -7.27 12.77 13.75
CA VAL A 261 -5.81 12.73 13.93
C VAL A 261 -5.45 11.84 15.13
N GLY A 262 -4.42 11.02 14.99
CA GLY A 262 -3.92 10.22 16.11
C GLY A 262 -2.79 9.28 15.71
N PRO A 263 -2.02 8.77 16.69
CA PRO A 263 -0.91 7.85 16.44
C PRO A 263 -1.37 6.53 15.79
N PRO A 264 -0.45 5.72 15.26
CA PRO A 264 -0.77 4.38 14.79
C PRO A 264 -1.48 3.55 15.87
N GLY A 265 -2.46 2.73 15.47
CA GLY A 265 -3.17 1.83 16.38
C GLY A 265 -4.24 2.48 17.28
N ILE A 266 -4.37 3.81 17.34
CA ILE A 266 -5.30 4.52 18.25
C ILE A 266 -6.79 4.31 17.89
N GLY A 267 -7.12 3.72 16.73
CA GLY A 267 -8.48 3.44 16.32
C GLY A 267 -9.07 4.42 15.30
N LYS A 268 -8.27 5.20 14.56
CA LYS A 268 -8.75 6.13 13.50
C LYS A 268 -9.64 5.44 12.47
N SER A 269 -9.17 4.34 11.89
CA SER A 269 -9.95 3.57 10.90
C SER A 269 -11.19 2.93 11.51
N ARG A 270 -11.17 2.61 12.81
CA ARG A 270 -12.36 2.12 13.52
C ARG A 270 -13.44 3.20 13.61
N VAL A 271 -13.07 4.41 14.02
CA VAL A 271 -13.96 5.57 14.03
C VAL A 271 -14.50 5.87 12.63
N ALA A 272 -13.63 5.86 11.60
CA ALA A 272 -14.05 6.09 10.22
C ALA A 272 -15.11 5.08 9.74
N ARG A 273 -14.96 3.78 10.08
CA ARG A 273 -15.94 2.75 9.76
C ARG A 273 -17.27 2.93 10.48
N GLU A 274 -17.26 3.29 11.75
CA GLU A 274 -18.51 3.56 12.49
C GLU A 274 -19.27 4.74 11.90
N VAL A 275 -18.57 5.82 11.56
CA VAL A 275 -19.18 6.97 10.88
C VAL A 275 -19.72 6.60 9.52
N ALA A 276 -18.99 5.78 8.76
CA ALA A 276 -19.44 5.26 7.47
C ALA A 276 -20.76 4.47 7.59
N ALA A 277 -20.81 3.55 8.58
CA ALA A 277 -21.99 2.74 8.83
C ALA A 277 -23.20 3.62 9.26
N ALA A 278 -22.97 4.58 10.16
CA ALA A 278 -24.00 5.53 10.60
C ALA A 278 -24.50 6.41 9.44
N ALA A 279 -23.61 6.92 8.59
CA ALA A 279 -23.93 7.75 7.43
C ALA A 279 -24.72 6.95 6.38
N ALA A 280 -24.27 5.72 6.06
CA ALA A 280 -24.96 4.82 5.13
C ALA A 280 -26.38 4.48 5.63
N GLY A 281 -26.53 4.18 6.93
CA GLY A 281 -27.83 3.94 7.58
C GLY A 281 -28.79 5.14 7.53
N ARG A 282 -28.27 6.34 7.24
CA ARG A 282 -29.03 7.60 7.09
C ARG A 282 -29.17 8.05 5.64
N GLY A 283 -28.78 7.18 4.68
CA GLY A 283 -28.97 7.37 3.25
C GLY A 283 -27.86 8.19 2.56
N LEU A 284 -26.71 8.39 3.18
CA LEU A 284 -25.54 8.94 2.49
C LEU A 284 -24.86 7.82 1.66
N GLU A 285 -24.43 8.18 0.46
CA GLU A 285 -23.48 7.37 -0.27
C GLU A 285 -22.11 7.49 0.41
N VAL A 286 -21.40 6.37 0.58
CA VAL A 286 -20.10 6.35 1.26
C VAL A 286 -19.02 5.91 0.28
N LEU A 287 -18.04 6.76 0.05
CA LEU A 287 -16.96 6.56 -0.90
C LEU A 287 -15.61 6.58 -0.19
N TRP A 288 -14.82 5.52 -0.43
CA TRP A 288 -13.55 5.32 0.25
C TRP A 288 -12.35 5.56 -0.68
N ALA A 289 -11.33 6.22 -0.14
CA ALA A 289 -9.99 6.21 -0.71
C ALA A 289 -8.95 5.97 0.38
N PHE A 290 -8.02 5.10 0.09
CA PHE A 290 -6.90 4.77 0.98
C PHE A 290 -5.63 5.34 0.39
N CYS A 291 -4.92 6.15 1.18
CA CYS A 291 -3.57 6.58 0.85
C CYS A 291 -2.60 5.50 1.27
N GLU A 292 -1.88 4.96 0.32
CA GLU A 292 -0.98 3.83 0.55
C GLU A 292 0.46 4.28 0.44
N SER A 293 1.29 3.86 1.40
CA SER A 293 2.68 4.28 1.49
C SER A 293 3.50 3.93 0.24
N HIS A 294 3.17 2.83 -0.45
CA HIS A 294 3.82 2.43 -1.70
C HIS A 294 3.36 3.23 -2.94
N ALA A 295 2.28 3.97 -2.81
CA ALA A 295 1.66 4.74 -3.88
C ALA A 295 1.92 6.25 -3.78
N ARG A 296 2.68 6.67 -2.78
CA ARG A 296 2.98 8.08 -2.51
C ARG A 296 3.61 8.82 -3.70
N ASP A 297 4.35 8.10 -4.53
CA ASP A 297 5.03 8.66 -5.72
C ASP A 297 4.22 8.48 -7.02
N ILE A 298 2.99 7.93 -6.93
CA ILE A 298 2.10 7.76 -8.09
C ILE A 298 1.10 8.92 -8.10
N SER A 299 1.33 9.87 -8.99
CA SER A 299 0.49 11.06 -9.13
C SER A 299 -0.98 10.71 -9.43
N PHE A 300 -1.90 11.47 -8.85
CA PHE A 300 -3.36 11.36 -9.02
C PHE A 300 -4.02 10.10 -8.47
N GLN A 301 -3.31 9.22 -7.77
CA GLN A 301 -3.86 7.92 -7.40
C GLN A 301 -5.10 8.01 -6.51
N VAL A 302 -5.04 8.84 -5.47
CA VAL A 302 -6.14 8.99 -4.51
C VAL A 302 -7.35 9.65 -5.18
N VAL A 303 -7.12 10.69 -5.98
CA VAL A 303 -8.18 11.38 -6.73
C VAL A 303 -8.83 10.43 -7.75
N ALA A 304 -8.05 9.67 -8.50
CA ALA A 304 -8.58 8.70 -9.46
C ALA A 304 -9.46 7.63 -8.77
N ARG A 305 -9.05 7.13 -7.60
CA ARG A 305 -9.86 6.18 -6.80
C ARG A 305 -11.20 6.79 -6.38
N LEU A 306 -11.18 7.98 -5.79
CA LEU A 306 -12.41 8.68 -5.39
C LEU A 306 -13.34 8.93 -6.57
N LEU A 307 -12.80 9.35 -7.70
CA LEU A 307 -13.59 9.59 -8.90
C LEU A 307 -14.16 8.32 -9.49
N ARG A 308 -13.39 7.22 -9.56
CA ARG A 308 -13.90 5.92 -10.01
C ARG A 308 -15.05 5.43 -9.14
N ALA A 309 -14.91 5.53 -7.82
CA ALA A 309 -15.96 5.18 -6.89
C ALA A 309 -17.19 6.09 -7.07
N GLY A 310 -16.99 7.41 -7.10
CA GLY A 310 -18.07 8.40 -7.19
C GLY A 310 -18.79 8.43 -8.54
N THR A 311 -18.16 7.99 -9.61
CA THR A 311 -18.77 7.88 -10.95
C THR A 311 -19.38 6.50 -11.22
N GLY A 312 -19.04 5.49 -10.39
CA GLY A 312 -19.54 4.13 -10.53
C GLY A 312 -19.04 3.43 -11.80
N VAL A 313 -17.80 3.73 -12.25
CA VAL A 313 -17.23 3.18 -13.50
C VAL A 313 -16.32 1.96 -13.28
N ALA A 314 -16.12 1.52 -12.03
CA ALA A 314 -15.14 0.49 -11.69
C ALA A 314 -15.38 -0.84 -12.43
N ASP A 315 -16.65 -1.24 -12.57
CA ASP A 315 -17.05 -2.53 -13.17
C ASP A 315 -17.52 -2.41 -14.63
N LEU A 316 -17.37 -1.22 -15.26
CA LEU A 316 -17.82 -0.98 -16.62
C LEU A 316 -16.66 -1.14 -17.62
N ASP A 317 -16.99 -1.59 -18.83
CA ASP A 317 -16.04 -1.51 -19.93
C ASP A 317 -15.75 -0.04 -20.33
N GLY A 318 -14.66 0.19 -21.05
CA GLY A 318 -14.22 1.55 -21.35
C GLY A 318 -15.27 2.41 -22.07
N GLN A 319 -16.10 1.84 -22.96
CA GLN A 319 -17.14 2.57 -23.67
C GLN A 319 -18.31 2.93 -22.75
N ALA A 320 -18.81 1.97 -21.98
CA ALA A 320 -19.90 2.18 -21.03
C ALA A 320 -19.45 3.17 -19.91
N ALA A 321 -18.21 3.04 -19.44
CA ALA A 321 -17.64 3.95 -18.46
C ALA A 321 -17.59 5.40 -18.96
N ARG A 322 -17.12 5.61 -20.19
CA ARG A 322 -17.12 6.96 -20.82
C ARG A 322 -18.52 7.52 -20.99
N ALA A 323 -19.50 6.69 -21.40
CA ALA A 323 -20.89 7.13 -21.49
C ALA A 323 -21.45 7.55 -20.13
N ARG A 324 -21.19 6.78 -19.08
CA ARG A 324 -21.60 7.08 -17.70
C ARG A 324 -21.02 8.39 -17.18
N VAL A 325 -19.74 8.64 -17.44
CA VAL A 325 -19.10 9.92 -17.06
C VAL A 325 -19.79 11.12 -17.75
N ARG A 326 -20.08 11.00 -19.05
CA ARG A 326 -20.74 12.08 -19.81
C ARG A 326 -22.15 12.37 -19.36
N GLU A 327 -22.88 11.36 -18.88
CA GLU A 327 -24.21 11.56 -18.26
C GLU A 327 -24.14 12.39 -16.98
N GLN A 328 -23.05 12.26 -16.21
CA GLN A 328 -22.89 12.98 -14.94
C GLN A 328 -22.38 14.42 -15.11
N VAL A 329 -21.70 14.71 -16.21
CA VAL A 329 -21.16 16.05 -16.52
C VAL A 329 -21.49 16.45 -17.96
N PRO A 330 -22.79 16.63 -18.30
CA PRO A 330 -23.23 16.82 -19.69
C PRO A 330 -22.70 18.12 -20.32
N ASP A 331 -22.45 19.14 -19.49
CA ASP A 331 -21.99 20.46 -19.95
C ASP A 331 -20.46 20.61 -19.91
N ALA A 332 -19.71 19.52 -19.70
CA ALA A 332 -18.26 19.57 -19.62
C ALA A 332 -17.62 19.80 -20.99
N ASP A 333 -16.53 20.57 -21.00
CA ASP A 333 -15.72 20.76 -22.21
C ASP A 333 -15.21 19.41 -22.76
N PRO A 334 -15.28 19.14 -24.07
CA PRO A 334 -14.84 17.88 -24.64
C PRO A 334 -13.37 17.51 -24.34
N GLU A 335 -12.47 18.50 -24.29
CA GLU A 335 -11.07 18.25 -23.92
C GLU A 335 -10.93 17.91 -22.44
N ASP A 336 -11.72 18.51 -21.55
CA ASP A 336 -11.73 18.16 -20.12
C ASP A 336 -12.24 16.74 -19.89
N LEU A 337 -13.20 16.28 -20.69
CA LEU A 337 -13.65 14.88 -20.67
C LEU A 337 -12.56 13.91 -21.08
N LEU A 338 -11.73 14.22 -22.10
CA LEU A 338 -10.58 13.40 -22.45
C LEU A 338 -9.55 13.31 -21.32
N LEU A 339 -9.31 14.42 -20.62
CA LEU A 339 -8.41 14.44 -19.47
C LEU A 339 -8.97 13.63 -18.31
N LEU A 340 -10.28 13.67 -18.09
CA LEU A 340 -10.97 12.89 -17.05
C LEU A 340 -10.98 11.41 -17.41
N ASP A 341 -11.25 11.03 -18.66
CA ASP A 341 -11.20 9.66 -19.14
C ASP A 341 -9.80 9.04 -18.93
N ASP A 342 -8.74 9.83 -19.19
CA ASP A 342 -7.36 9.38 -18.93
C ASP A 342 -7.06 9.25 -17.44
N LEU A 343 -7.51 10.19 -16.61
CA LEU A 343 -7.36 10.11 -15.15
C LEU A 343 -8.07 8.88 -14.57
N LEU A 344 -9.25 8.54 -15.11
CA LEU A 344 -10.02 7.36 -14.73
C LEU A 344 -9.46 6.05 -15.33
N GLY A 345 -8.51 6.12 -16.27
CA GLY A 345 -7.96 4.96 -16.95
C GLY A 345 -8.95 4.30 -17.93
N ILE A 346 -9.89 5.07 -18.47
CA ILE A 346 -10.91 4.65 -19.44
C ILE A 346 -10.76 5.34 -20.79
N ALA A 347 -9.62 6.04 -21.01
CA ALA A 347 -9.33 6.75 -22.26
C ALA A 347 -9.43 5.83 -23.48
N ASP A 348 -9.89 6.39 -24.58
CA ASP A 348 -9.90 5.69 -25.87
C ASP A 348 -8.49 5.73 -26.45
N PRO A 349 -7.86 4.56 -26.74
CA PRO A 349 -6.50 4.52 -27.25
C PRO A 349 -6.34 5.17 -28.62
N ASP A 350 -7.41 5.28 -29.39
CA ASP A 350 -7.41 5.87 -30.74
C ASP A 350 -7.61 7.40 -30.73
N VAL A 351 -7.91 7.98 -29.55
CA VAL A 351 -8.12 9.43 -29.40
C VAL A 351 -6.92 10.06 -28.70
N PRO A 352 -6.18 10.97 -29.34
CA PRO A 352 -5.03 11.62 -28.74
C PRO A 352 -5.44 12.54 -27.60
N LEU A 353 -4.66 12.51 -26.51
CA LEU A 353 -4.87 13.44 -25.40
C LEU A 353 -4.42 14.86 -25.76
N PRO A 354 -5.07 15.89 -25.20
CA PRO A 354 -4.66 17.28 -25.38
C PRO A 354 -3.22 17.50 -24.88
N ALA A 355 -2.39 18.14 -25.70
CA ALA A 355 -1.02 18.49 -25.36
C ALA A 355 -0.99 19.75 -24.49
N ILE A 356 -1.18 19.60 -23.20
CA ILE A 356 -1.19 20.70 -22.21
C ILE A 356 -0.16 20.48 -21.11
N ALA A 357 0.29 21.59 -20.52
CA ALA A 357 1.22 21.52 -19.39
C ALA A 357 0.57 20.83 -18.16
N PRO A 358 1.35 20.08 -17.35
CA PRO A 358 0.82 19.34 -16.19
C PRO A 358 -0.01 20.20 -15.22
N ASP A 359 0.43 21.42 -14.95
CA ASP A 359 -0.31 22.35 -14.08
C ASP A 359 -1.63 22.83 -14.69
N ALA A 360 -1.70 23.01 -16.00
CA ALA A 360 -2.94 23.36 -16.70
C ALA A 360 -3.92 22.17 -16.65
N ARG A 361 -3.43 20.95 -16.89
CA ARG A 361 -4.19 19.72 -16.75
C ARG A 361 -4.80 19.61 -15.35
N ARG A 362 -3.99 19.76 -14.31
CA ARG A 362 -4.44 19.71 -12.91
C ARG A 362 -5.55 20.74 -12.64
N ARG A 363 -5.35 22.00 -13.05
CA ARG A 363 -6.35 23.06 -12.83
C ARG A 363 -7.68 22.78 -13.56
N ARG A 364 -7.64 22.32 -14.82
CA ARG A 364 -8.85 21.99 -15.60
C ARG A 364 -9.62 20.85 -14.93
N LEU A 365 -8.94 19.76 -14.56
CA LEU A 365 -9.54 18.63 -13.83
C LEU A 365 -10.13 19.06 -12.49
N THR A 366 -9.43 19.88 -11.71
CA THR A 366 -9.95 20.39 -10.44
C THR A 366 -11.20 21.25 -10.63
N ALA A 367 -11.22 22.12 -11.65
CA ALA A 367 -12.39 22.96 -11.96
C ALA A 367 -13.60 22.09 -12.35
N LEU A 368 -13.41 21.07 -13.19
CA LEU A 368 -14.44 20.13 -13.60
C LEU A 368 -15.03 19.37 -12.38
N ILE A 369 -14.18 18.84 -11.52
CA ILE A 369 -14.57 18.11 -10.31
C ILE A 369 -15.35 19.03 -9.36
N ASN A 370 -14.90 20.25 -9.15
CA ASN A 370 -15.58 21.24 -8.30
C ASN A 370 -16.97 21.59 -8.84
N THR A 371 -17.09 21.82 -10.15
CA THR A 371 -18.38 22.11 -10.80
C THR A 371 -19.34 20.92 -10.65
N ALA A 372 -18.89 19.70 -10.93
CA ALA A 372 -19.69 18.49 -10.77
C ALA A 372 -20.14 18.29 -9.31
N SER A 373 -19.26 18.58 -8.36
CA SER A 373 -19.54 18.44 -6.93
C SER A 373 -20.54 19.46 -6.40
N LEU A 374 -20.49 20.69 -6.92
CA LEU A 374 -21.49 21.76 -6.60
C LEU A 374 -22.87 21.44 -7.20
N ALA A 375 -22.92 20.75 -8.33
CA ALA A 375 -24.17 20.35 -8.97
C ALA A 375 -24.82 19.12 -8.30
N ARG A 376 -24.08 18.39 -7.47
CA ARG A 376 -24.56 17.14 -6.85
C ARG A 376 -25.67 17.43 -5.81
N THR A 377 -26.77 16.70 -5.94
CA THR A 377 -27.96 16.87 -5.06
C THR A 377 -28.00 15.83 -3.93
N GLU A 378 -27.42 14.67 -4.14
CA GLU A 378 -27.40 13.58 -3.16
C GLU A 378 -26.28 13.77 -2.14
N PRO A 379 -26.54 13.49 -0.84
CA PRO A 379 -25.54 13.62 0.19
C PRO A 379 -24.52 12.47 0.12
N VAL A 380 -23.22 12.80 0.23
CA VAL A 380 -22.12 11.84 0.14
C VAL A 380 -21.11 12.04 1.28
N LEU A 381 -20.60 10.93 1.78
CA LEU A 381 -19.45 10.90 2.68
C LEU A 381 -18.22 10.37 1.92
N TYR A 382 -17.22 11.22 1.73
CA TYR A 382 -15.89 10.80 1.28
C TYR A 382 -15.01 10.49 2.48
N LEU A 383 -14.42 9.31 2.47
CA LEU A 383 -13.47 8.84 3.48
C LEU A 383 -12.09 8.71 2.85
N ILE A 384 -11.13 9.50 3.35
CA ILE A 384 -9.73 9.49 2.91
C ILE A 384 -8.90 8.99 4.08
N GLU A 385 -8.51 7.71 4.02
CA GLU A 385 -7.72 7.12 5.09
C GLU A 385 -6.22 7.28 4.86
N ASP A 386 -5.51 7.48 5.98
CA ASP A 386 -4.05 7.57 6.05
C ASP A 386 -3.43 8.64 5.16
N ALA A 387 -4.03 9.83 5.15
CA ALA A 387 -3.63 10.98 4.31
C ALA A 387 -2.14 11.37 4.44
N HIS A 388 -1.43 10.92 5.47
CA HIS A 388 0.01 11.10 5.59
C HIS A 388 0.83 10.34 4.50
N TRP A 389 0.18 9.47 3.73
CA TRP A 389 0.75 8.78 2.57
C TRP A 389 0.25 9.29 1.22
N ILE A 390 -0.48 10.41 1.20
CA ILE A 390 -1.02 10.97 -0.04
C ILE A 390 0.09 11.43 -0.99
N ASP A 391 -0.11 11.26 -2.30
CA ASP A 391 0.77 11.84 -3.32
C ASP A 391 0.56 13.36 -3.43
N ALA A 392 1.62 14.09 -3.78
CA ALA A 392 1.61 15.55 -3.78
C ALA A 392 0.60 16.17 -4.75
N VAL A 393 0.29 15.50 -5.86
CA VAL A 393 -0.66 16.00 -6.86
C VAL A 393 -2.08 15.81 -6.37
N SER A 394 -2.43 14.63 -5.86
CA SER A 394 -3.73 14.38 -5.21
C SER A 394 -3.94 15.31 -4.02
N GLU A 395 -2.92 15.52 -3.18
CA GLU A 395 -3.01 16.44 -2.05
C GLU A 395 -3.38 17.86 -2.48
N SER A 396 -2.70 18.39 -3.49
CA SER A 396 -2.99 19.71 -4.03
C SER A 396 -4.40 19.83 -4.60
N MET A 397 -4.85 18.84 -5.38
CA MET A 397 -6.19 18.82 -5.97
C MET A 397 -7.28 18.71 -4.90
N LEU A 398 -7.09 17.83 -3.91
CA LEU A 398 -8.03 17.67 -2.81
C LEU A 398 -8.08 18.93 -1.94
N ALA A 399 -6.96 19.60 -1.67
CA ALA A 399 -6.96 20.85 -0.92
C ALA A 399 -7.80 21.92 -1.63
N ASP A 400 -7.69 22.05 -2.94
CA ASP A 400 -8.53 22.94 -3.75
C ASP A 400 -10.01 22.51 -3.71
N PHE A 401 -10.29 21.22 -3.84
CA PHE A 401 -11.64 20.64 -3.75
C PHE A 401 -12.29 20.88 -2.39
N LEU A 402 -11.56 20.73 -1.30
CA LEU A 402 -12.08 20.93 0.05
C LEU A 402 -12.58 22.36 0.29
N THR A 403 -12.15 23.34 -0.49
CA THR A 403 -12.62 24.74 -0.36
C THR A 403 -14.08 24.94 -0.78
N VAL A 404 -14.60 24.10 -1.67
CA VAL A 404 -16.00 24.19 -2.15
C VAL A 404 -16.96 23.34 -1.32
N ILE A 405 -16.46 22.40 -0.50
CA ILE A 405 -17.26 21.49 0.31
C ILE A 405 -18.34 22.19 1.15
N PRO A 406 -18.09 23.32 1.84
CA PRO A 406 -19.14 24.01 2.64
C PRO A 406 -20.39 24.39 1.86
N GLN A 407 -20.31 24.51 0.53
CA GLN A 407 -21.40 24.87 -0.37
C GLN A 407 -22.11 23.65 -0.99
N THR A 408 -21.73 22.46 -0.60
CA THR A 408 -22.18 21.16 -1.15
C THR A 408 -22.95 20.36 -0.09
N LYS A 409 -23.52 19.23 -0.50
CA LYS A 409 -24.02 18.18 0.41
C LYS A 409 -22.99 17.08 0.64
N LEU A 410 -21.73 17.45 0.77
CA LEU A 410 -20.63 16.50 0.92
C LEU A 410 -19.98 16.60 2.29
N MET A 411 -19.70 15.46 2.90
CA MET A 411 -18.80 15.34 4.04
C MET A 411 -17.50 14.73 3.59
N VAL A 412 -16.38 15.30 4.02
CA VAL A 412 -15.06 14.68 3.83
C VAL A 412 -14.46 14.40 5.19
N LEU A 413 -14.24 13.12 5.49
CA LEU A 413 -13.53 12.68 6.67
C LEU A 413 -12.16 12.18 6.26
N ILE A 414 -11.12 12.75 6.88
CA ILE A 414 -9.70 12.46 6.59
C ILE A 414 -9.06 11.90 7.83
N THR A 415 -8.42 10.73 7.75
CA THR A 415 -7.61 10.22 8.84
C THR A 415 -6.13 10.47 8.58
N SER A 416 -5.38 10.85 9.62
CA SER A 416 -3.93 11.07 9.49
C SER A 416 -3.20 10.84 10.81
N ARG A 417 -1.86 10.75 10.73
CA ARG A 417 -0.97 10.77 11.89
C ARG A 417 -0.68 12.22 12.29
N PRO A 418 -0.30 12.47 13.57
CA PRO A 418 0.02 13.83 14.07
C PRO A 418 1.17 14.52 13.32
N GLU A 419 2.09 13.73 12.76
CA GLU A 419 3.27 14.23 12.03
C GLU A 419 2.91 14.81 10.65
N TYR A 420 1.70 14.50 10.13
CA TYR A 420 1.25 15.02 8.85
C TYR A 420 0.84 16.48 8.98
N GLN A 421 1.57 17.35 8.27
CA GLN A 421 1.37 18.80 8.23
C GLN A 421 1.02 19.31 6.83
N GLY A 422 0.40 18.45 6.03
CA GLY A 422 0.07 18.73 4.63
C GLY A 422 -1.05 19.76 4.42
N ALA A 423 -1.35 20.01 3.14
CA ALA A 423 -2.33 21.02 2.73
C ALA A 423 -3.75 20.68 3.21
N LEU A 424 -4.12 19.41 3.32
CA LEU A 424 -5.46 18.97 3.74
C LEU A 424 -5.76 19.36 5.19
N MET A 425 -4.72 19.52 6.06
CA MET A 425 -4.90 19.94 7.45
C MET A 425 -5.09 21.45 7.61
N ARG A 426 -4.80 22.23 6.56
CA ARG A 426 -4.83 23.70 6.60
C ARG A 426 -6.07 24.29 5.93
N VAL A 427 -7.00 23.47 5.49
CA VAL A 427 -8.23 23.91 4.84
C VAL A 427 -9.08 24.72 5.83
N HIS A 428 -9.46 25.92 5.42
CA HIS A 428 -10.25 26.82 6.27
C HIS A 428 -11.62 26.20 6.59
N GLY A 429 -12.00 26.21 7.87
CA GLY A 429 -13.28 25.66 8.33
C GLY A 429 -13.29 24.13 8.52
N ALA A 430 -12.18 23.43 8.24
CA ALA A 430 -12.05 22.03 8.61
C ALA A 430 -12.00 21.88 10.14
N GLN A 431 -12.71 20.88 10.65
CA GLN A 431 -12.68 20.52 12.08
C GLN A 431 -11.59 19.47 12.30
N ALA A 432 -10.92 19.51 13.45
CA ALA A 432 -9.94 18.50 13.83
C ALA A 432 -10.42 17.77 15.10
N ILE A 433 -10.43 16.45 15.05
CA ILE A 433 -10.70 15.56 16.18
C ILE A 433 -9.41 14.78 16.45
N ALA A 434 -8.75 15.10 17.57
CA ALA A 434 -7.58 14.38 18.01
C ALA A 434 -8.02 13.19 18.89
N LEU A 435 -7.68 11.97 18.47
CA LEU A 435 -7.97 10.78 19.25
C LEU A 435 -6.91 10.61 20.36
N ALA A 436 -7.36 10.60 21.60
CA ALA A 436 -6.54 10.27 22.75
C ALA A 436 -6.54 8.74 23.01
N PRO A 437 -5.56 8.19 23.73
CA PRO A 437 -5.63 6.82 24.25
C PRO A 437 -6.94 6.57 25.01
N LEU A 438 -7.42 5.32 24.99
CA LEU A 438 -8.58 4.92 25.79
C LEU A 438 -8.23 5.03 27.28
N GLY A 439 -9.20 5.44 28.09
CA GLY A 439 -9.04 5.38 29.54
C GLY A 439 -9.04 3.94 30.04
N ASP A 440 -8.58 3.74 31.29
CA ASP A 440 -8.41 2.39 31.87
C ASP A 440 -9.72 1.58 31.87
N SER A 441 -10.86 2.21 32.17
CA SER A 441 -12.18 1.57 32.14
C SER A 441 -12.60 1.13 30.74
N ASP A 442 -12.31 1.96 29.73
CA ASP A 442 -12.65 1.67 28.34
C ASP A 442 -11.71 0.59 27.77
N THR A 443 -10.43 0.63 28.14
CA THR A 443 -9.45 -0.40 27.80
C THR A 443 -9.87 -1.75 28.40
N ALA A 444 -10.26 -1.78 29.67
CA ALA A 444 -10.73 -3.00 30.32
C ALA A 444 -12.03 -3.54 29.67
N ALA A 445 -12.97 -2.66 29.31
CA ALA A 445 -14.19 -3.04 28.61
C ALA A 445 -13.90 -3.66 27.23
N LEU A 446 -12.99 -3.05 26.45
CA LEU A 446 -12.58 -3.56 25.14
C LEU A 446 -11.88 -4.93 25.25
N ILE A 447 -10.99 -5.08 26.22
CA ILE A 447 -10.30 -6.36 26.49
C ILE A 447 -11.32 -7.44 26.87
N GLY A 448 -12.27 -7.12 27.75
CA GLY A 448 -13.32 -8.04 28.16
C GLY A 448 -14.22 -8.49 27.02
N GLU A 449 -14.53 -7.60 26.07
CA GLU A 449 -15.31 -7.93 24.87
C GLU A 449 -14.52 -8.82 23.89
N LEU A 450 -13.21 -8.54 23.71
CA LEU A 450 -12.36 -9.28 22.77
C LEU A 450 -11.95 -10.67 23.28
N LEU A 451 -11.65 -10.79 24.56
CA LEU A 451 -11.14 -12.02 25.17
C LEU A 451 -12.23 -12.84 25.89
N GLY A 452 -13.36 -12.20 26.21
CA GLY A 452 -14.39 -12.82 27.06
C GLY A 452 -14.09 -12.70 28.55
N ALA A 453 -14.92 -13.34 29.36
CA ALA A 453 -14.88 -13.26 30.85
C ALA A 453 -14.26 -14.52 31.51
N ASP A 454 -13.48 -15.32 30.79
CA ASP A 454 -12.86 -16.54 31.36
C ASP A 454 -11.77 -16.15 32.35
N PRO A 455 -11.83 -16.68 33.62
CA PRO A 455 -10.84 -16.39 34.65
C PRO A 455 -9.39 -16.74 34.24
N SER A 456 -9.20 -17.72 33.36
CA SER A 456 -7.87 -18.15 32.89
C SER A 456 -7.11 -17.09 32.12
N ILE A 457 -7.79 -16.07 31.57
CA ILE A 457 -7.19 -14.99 30.79
C ILE A 457 -6.95 -13.70 31.55
N THR A 458 -7.25 -13.66 32.85
CA THR A 458 -7.14 -12.45 33.68
C THR A 458 -5.72 -11.86 33.69
N GLU A 459 -4.70 -12.71 33.76
CA GLU A 459 -3.30 -12.30 33.73
C GLU A 459 -2.92 -11.73 32.34
N LEU A 460 -3.38 -12.35 31.28
CA LEU A 460 -3.18 -11.87 29.89
C LEU A 460 -3.86 -10.51 29.68
N ALA A 461 -5.08 -10.35 30.18
CA ALA A 461 -5.82 -9.09 30.12
C ALA A 461 -5.07 -7.95 30.81
N ALA A 462 -4.48 -8.21 31.98
CA ALA A 462 -3.67 -7.24 32.73
C ALA A 462 -2.40 -6.83 31.95
N ILE A 463 -1.69 -7.80 31.37
CA ILE A 463 -0.49 -7.54 30.53
C ILE A 463 -0.85 -6.72 29.28
N ILE A 464 -1.99 -6.99 28.64
CA ILE A 464 -2.44 -6.24 27.46
C ILE A 464 -2.78 -4.80 27.88
N ALA A 465 -3.49 -4.61 28.99
CA ALA A 465 -3.85 -3.29 29.50
C ALA A 465 -2.59 -2.43 29.79
N GLU A 466 -1.59 -3.01 30.46
CA GLU A 466 -0.32 -2.33 30.76
C GLU A 466 0.46 -1.91 29.50
N ARG A 467 0.39 -2.71 28.44
CA ARG A 467 1.10 -2.40 27.18
C ARG A 467 0.33 -1.49 26.24
N ALA A 468 -0.98 -1.34 26.43
CA ALA A 468 -1.85 -0.48 25.63
C ALA A 468 -1.97 0.95 26.17
N ALA A 469 -1.55 1.19 27.42
CA ALA A 469 -1.48 2.49 28.09
C ALA A 469 -0.22 3.25 27.63
#